data_1e501b80af7fef1dc1f4855d5c815994
#
_entry.id   1e501b80af7fef1dc1f4855d5c815994
#
_cell.length_a   1.000
_cell.length_b   1.000
_cell.length_c   1.000
_cell.angle_alpha   90.00
_cell.angle_beta   90.00
_cell.angle_gamma   90.00
#
_symmetry.space_group_name_H-M   'P 1'
#
loop_
_entity.id
_entity.type
_entity.pdbx_description
1 polymer ?
#
loop_
_entity_poly.entity_id
_entity_poly.type
_entity_poly.pdbx_seq_one_letter_code
_entity_poly.pdbx_strand_id
1 'polypeptide(L)'
;MAARCGPARTECRVDSRPTTEPLTSQLLEPIVRARRPRTRRLEWCLLAVLLLAAVVALACSRSLERIDLALNDQLARLGQQAVSPDIVIVAIDDQSLNEVGRWPWRRAIHAAALDQITAAGPRAVGLDLILVEPGLEDPLDDTLLADAMARNGKVVLPMVLMDARGTGRLARASPVPELAASAVATGHIHLEIDNDGIVRSTFLREGDGQTWWDHFSLAVLRAGGFTLPAELPGLRAPPTHQPSSGAWQRDHWIQIPFAGPAGSFARVSYADLLKGKVPASQLAGKYVLVGATAAGMGDAYATPTLL
;
A
#
# COMPACT_ATOMS: atom_id res chain seq x y z
N MET A 1 52.38 -49.46 -67.86
CA MET A 1 53.79 -49.62 -68.05
C MET A 1 54.38 -50.07 -66.73
N ALA A 2 54.54 -51.37 -66.55
CA ALA A 2 55.73 -52.11 -66.55
C ALA A 2 56.62 -51.70 -65.36
N ALA A 3 57.11 -52.50 -64.53
CA ALA A 3 57.29 -53.90 -64.32
C ALA A 3 58.17 -54.01 -63.06
N ARG A 4 57.90 -54.95 -62.26
CA ARG A 4 58.66 -56.16 -61.97
C ARG A 4 59.87 -56.03 -61.01
N CYS A 5 59.82 -56.96 -60.12
CA CYS A 5 60.72 -57.97 -59.62
C CYS A 5 61.49 -57.68 -58.33
N GLY A 6 61.24 -58.62 -57.43
CA GLY A 6 62.03 -59.03 -56.31
C GLY A 6 63.39 -59.70 -56.74
N PRO A 7 64.08 -60.49 -55.96
CA PRO A 7 63.69 -61.26 -54.76
C PRO A 7 64.82 -61.35 -53.64
N ALA A 8 64.43 -61.91 -52.51
CA ALA A 8 65.07 -62.98 -51.75
C ALA A 8 66.40 -62.82 -50.96
N ARG A 9 66.27 -63.41 -49.78
CA ARG A 9 67.32 -64.08 -48.94
C ARG A 9 68.04 -63.17 -47.93
N THR A 10 68.32 -63.50 -46.72
CA THR A 10 68.45 -64.77 -45.98
C THR A 10 68.74 -64.39 -44.52
N GLU A 11 68.18 -65.10 -43.61
CA GLU A 11 68.68 -65.46 -42.28
C GLU A 11 69.78 -64.65 -41.59
N CYS A 12 69.58 -64.22 -40.35
CA CYS A 12 70.40 -64.69 -39.25
C CYS A 12 69.72 -64.47 -37.89
N ARG A 13 69.58 -65.51 -37.21
CA ARG A 13 69.17 -65.75 -35.86
C ARG A 13 70.30 -65.32 -34.90
N VAL A 14 69.95 -64.49 -33.88
CA VAL A 14 70.71 -64.55 -32.62
C VAL A 14 69.73 -64.28 -31.46
N ASP A 15 69.66 -65.24 -30.65
CA ASP A 15 69.05 -65.42 -29.37
C ASP A 15 69.77 -64.55 -28.33
N SER A 16 69.05 -63.87 -27.45
CA SER A 16 69.44 -63.74 -26.02
C SER A 16 68.42 -62.90 -25.26
N ARG A 17 67.82 -63.54 -24.31
CA ARG A 17 67.13 -63.09 -23.12
C ARG A 17 67.99 -62.11 -22.30
N PRO A 18 67.48 -61.56 -21.18
CA PRO A 18 66.09 -61.30 -20.67
C PRO A 18 65.98 -59.93 -20.01
N THR A 19 64.78 -59.74 -19.45
CA THR A 19 64.54 -59.09 -18.17
C THR A 19 64.09 -57.62 -18.12
N THR A 20 63.21 -57.59 -17.38
CA THR A 20 62.71 -56.64 -16.36
C THR A 20 61.45 -55.85 -16.78
N GLU A 21 60.32 -56.49 -16.48
CA GLU A 21 59.11 -55.74 -16.21
C GLU A 21 59.29 -54.91 -14.95
N PRO A 22 58.95 -53.63 -14.95
CA PRO A 22 58.74 -52.93 -13.71
C PRO A 22 57.32 -53.18 -13.23
N LEU A 23 57.20 -53.88 -12.14
CA LEU A 23 56.04 -54.07 -11.27
C LEU A 23 55.56 -52.74 -10.65
N THR A 24 55.00 -51.82 -11.42
CA THR A 24 54.46 -50.60 -10.84
C THR A 24 53.29 -49.96 -11.63
N SER A 25 52.53 -50.72 -12.43
CA SER A 25 51.39 -50.18 -13.11
C SER A 25 50.00 -50.81 -12.74
N GLN A 26 49.96 -51.53 -11.59
CA GLN A 26 48.71 -52.18 -11.16
C GLN A 26 48.03 -51.59 -9.89
N LEU A 27 48.29 -50.37 -9.52
CA LEU A 27 47.71 -49.83 -8.32
C LEU A 27 47.12 -48.43 -8.52
N LEU A 28 46.28 -48.18 -9.53
CA LEU A 28 45.37 -47.02 -9.56
C LEU A 28 44.35 -47.19 -10.70
N GLU A 29 43.61 -48.26 -10.71
CA GLU A 29 42.30 -48.21 -11.35
C GLU A 29 41.37 -47.49 -10.38
N PRO A 30 40.88 -46.27 -10.69
CA PRO A 30 39.83 -45.68 -9.92
C PRO A 30 38.61 -46.56 -10.06
N ILE A 31 38.13 -47.05 -8.94
CA ILE A 31 36.83 -47.75 -8.81
C ILE A 31 35.72 -46.75 -9.19
N VAL A 32 35.60 -46.42 -10.46
CA VAL A 32 34.38 -45.81 -10.99
C VAL A 32 33.39 -46.96 -11.20
N ARG A 33 32.80 -47.43 -10.09
CA ARG A 33 31.63 -48.30 -10.17
C ARG A 33 30.58 -47.54 -10.98
N ALA A 34 30.41 -47.92 -12.24
CA ALA A 34 29.31 -47.49 -13.08
C ALA A 34 28.02 -47.82 -12.36
N ARG A 35 27.44 -46.84 -11.65
CA ARG A 35 26.14 -46.98 -11.00
C ARG A 35 25.12 -47.36 -12.04
N ARG A 36 24.37 -48.46 -11.80
CA ARG A 36 23.37 -49.00 -12.72
C ARG A 36 22.37 -47.89 -13.13
N PRO A 37 21.92 -47.82 -14.40
CA PRO A 37 21.10 -46.73 -14.92
C PRO A 37 19.76 -46.54 -14.17
N ARG A 38 19.27 -47.61 -13.49
CA ARG A 38 18.08 -47.52 -12.64
C ARG A 38 18.29 -46.73 -11.34
N THR A 39 19.46 -46.85 -10.70
CA THR A 39 19.75 -46.08 -9.47
C THR A 39 19.93 -44.61 -9.78
N ARG A 40 20.49 -44.27 -10.94
CA ARG A 40 20.63 -42.89 -11.41
C ARG A 40 19.30 -42.21 -11.64
N ARG A 41 18.30 -42.90 -12.22
CA ARG A 41 16.92 -42.35 -12.37
C ARG A 41 16.25 -42.14 -11.02
N LEU A 42 16.41 -43.04 -10.06
CA LEU A 42 15.89 -42.90 -8.72
C LEU A 42 16.52 -41.70 -7.99
N GLU A 43 17.83 -41.49 -8.13
CA GLU A 43 18.54 -40.33 -7.57
C GLU A 43 18.02 -39.01 -8.16
N TRP A 44 17.81 -38.95 -9.47
CA TRP A 44 17.24 -37.76 -10.13
C TRP A 44 15.77 -37.50 -9.71
N CYS A 45 14.96 -38.55 -9.56
CA CYS A 45 13.59 -38.43 -9.06
C CYS A 45 13.58 -37.93 -7.61
N LEU A 46 14.46 -38.45 -6.76
CA LEU A 46 14.59 -38.01 -5.37
C LEU A 46 15.03 -36.54 -5.27
N LEU A 47 16.01 -36.16 -6.07
CA LEU A 47 16.45 -34.76 -6.16
C LEU A 47 15.35 -33.84 -6.66
N ALA A 48 14.59 -34.25 -7.68
CA ALA A 48 13.45 -33.48 -8.19
C ALA A 48 12.34 -33.31 -7.13
N VAL A 49 12.02 -34.39 -6.38
CA VAL A 49 11.04 -34.34 -5.29
C VAL A 49 11.52 -33.44 -4.15
N LEU A 50 12.79 -33.54 -3.76
CA LEU A 50 13.37 -32.69 -2.73
C LEU A 50 13.39 -31.22 -3.15
N LEU A 51 13.73 -30.93 -4.42
CA LEU A 51 13.72 -29.58 -4.97
C LEU A 51 12.29 -29.03 -5.01
N LEU A 52 11.33 -29.83 -5.46
CA LEU A 52 9.92 -29.46 -5.46
C LEU A 52 9.41 -29.21 -4.05
N ALA A 53 9.73 -30.08 -3.10
CA ALA A 53 9.38 -29.90 -1.70
C ALA A 53 9.99 -28.63 -1.09
N ALA A 54 11.25 -28.35 -1.43
CA ALA A 54 11.93 -27.11 -1.01
C ALA A 54 11.27 -25.85 -1.63
N VAL A 55 10.90 -25.89 -2.91
CA VAL A 55 10.21 -24.80 -3.59
C VAL A 55 8.82 -24.59 -2.97
N VAL A 56 8.06 -25.66 -2.71
CA VAL A 56 6.76 -25.57 -2.06
C VAL A 56 6.90 -25.04 -0.63
N ALA A 57 7.86 -25.53 0.14
CA ALA A 57 8.14 -25.04 1.48
C ALA A 57 8.52 -23.55 1.48
N LEU A 58 9.31 -23.12 0.51
CA LEU A 58 9.70 -21.72 0.33
C LEU A 58 8.49 -20.87 -0.08
N ALA A 59 7.66 -21.35 -1.02
CA ALA A 59 6.45 -20.67 -1.46
C ALA A 59 5.38 -20.55 -0.36
N CYS A 60 5.30 -21.57 0.53
CA CYS A 60 4.42 -21.54 1.69
C CYS A 60 5.01 -20.78 2.89
N SER A 61 6.29 -20.43 2.84
CA SER A 61 6.94 -19.68 3.91
C SER A 61 6.73 -18.17 3.71
N ARG A 62 6.46 -17.45 4.82
CA ARG A 62 6.38 -15.97 4.81
C ARG A 62 7.71 -15.26 4.45
N SER A 63 8.76 -16.04 4.18
CA SER A 63 10.08 -15.48 3.84
C SER A 63 10.08 -14.80 2.48
N LEU A 64 9.32 -15.31 1.50
CA LEU A 64 9.17 -14.68 0.19
C LEU A 64 8.32 -13.42 0.27
N GLU A 65 7.30 -13.38 1.14
CA GLU A 65 6.45 -12.21 1.35
C GLU A 65 7.28 -10.96 1.71
N ARG A 66 8.28 -11.11 2.58
CA ARG A 66 9.18 -9.99 2.95
C ARG A 66 10.02 -9.49 1.79
N ILE A 67 10.48 -10.40 0.94
CA ILE A 67 11.26 -10.03 -0.25
C ILE A 67 10.37 -9.32 -1.26
N ASP A 68 9.16 -9.82 -1.49
CA ASP A 68 8.18 -9.21 -2.38
C ASP A 68 7.78 -7.81 -1.89
N LEU A 69 7.51 -7.64 -0.60
CA LEU A 69 7.20 -6.35 0.01
C LEU A 69 8.37 -5.36 -0.14
N ALA A 70 9.61 -5.80 0.14
CA ALA A 70 10.79 -4.95 -0.02
C ALA A 70 11.03 -4.56 -1.48
N LEU A 71 10.79 -5.47 -2.43
CA LEU A 71 10.89 -5.17 -3.86
C LEU A 71 9.80 -4.20 -4.30
N ASN A 72 8.57 -4.40 -3.84
CA ASN A 72 7.46 -3.48 -4.10
C ASN A 72 7.73 -2.08 -3.55
N ASP A 73 8.31 -1.97 -2.35
CA ASP A 73 8.71 -0.69 -1.77
C ASP A 73 9.77 0.03 -2.63
N GLN A 74 10.75 -0.70 -3.14
CA GLN A 74 11.74 -0.13 -4.05
C GLN A 74 11.11 0.33 -5.36
N LEU A 75 10.21 -0.46 -5.94
CA LEU A 75 9.49 -0.08 -7.16
C LEU A 75 8.59 1.13 -6.92
N ALA A 76 7.89 1.20 -5.78
CA ALA A 76 7.08 2.35 -5.40
C ALA A 76 7.92 3.64 -5.28
N ARG A 77 9.14 3.55 -4.72
CA ARG A 77 10.07 4.69 -4.64
C ARG A 77 10.56 5.15 -6.01
N LEU A 78 10.86 4.21 -6.91
CA LEU A 78 11.29 4.53 -8.28
C LEU A 78 10.16 5.10 -9.13
N GLY A 79 8.92 4.70 -8.85
CA GLY A 79 7.70 5.15 -9.53
C GLY A 79 7.03 6.37 -8.91
N GLN A 80 7.66 7.07 -7.96
CA GLN A 80 7.08 8.24 -7.31
C GLN A 80 6.63 9.29 -8.34
N GLN A 81 5.39 9.71 -8.21
CA GLN A 81 4.83 10.78 -9.03
C GLN A 81 5.11 12.14 -8.40
N ALA A 82 5.15 13.17 -9.23
CA ALA A 82 5.24 14.54 -8.72
C ALA A 82 4.01 14.86 -7.86
N VAL A 83 4.25 15.54 -6.74
CA VAL A 83 3.18 16.02 -5.86
C VAL A 83 2.27 16.97 -6.62
N SER A 84 0.96 16.74 -6.56
CA SER A 84 0.01 17.63 -7.21
C SER A 84 0.00 19.01 -6.54
N PRO A 85 0.20 20.09 -7.30
CA PRO A 85 0.12 21.45 -6.76
C PRO A 85 -1.33 21.84 -6.41
N ASP A 86 -2.32 21.04 -6.80
CA ASP A 86 -3.74 21.31 -6.55
C ASP A 86 -4.22 20.86 -5.17
N ILE A 87 -3.36 20.23 -4.38
CA ILE A 87 -3.67 19.74 -3.04
C ILE A 87 -2.94 20.60 -2.01
N VAL A 88 -3.66 21.06 -0.99
CA VAL A 88 -3.09 21.79 0.15
C VAL A 88 -3.62 21.16 1.45
N ILE A 89 -2.72 20.97 2.39
CA ILE A 89 -3.05 20.44 3.73
C ILE A 89 -3.13 21.63 4.70
N VAL A 90 -4.28 21.80 5.34
CA VAL A 90 -4.44 22.65 6.51
C VAL A 90 -4.17 21.78 7.73
N ALA A 91 -2.98 21.93 8.26
CA ALA A 91 -2.41 21.03 9.26
C ALA A 91 -2.79 21.45 10.68
N ILE A 92 -3.43 20.57 11.42
CA ILE A 92 -3.52 20.68 12.89
C ILE A 92 -2.18 20.18 13.41
N ASP A 93 -1.22 21.08 13.43
CA ASP A 93 0.17 20.84 13.78
C ASP A 93 0.47 21.19 15.26
N ASP A 94 1.71 20.96 15.69
CA ASP A 94 2.15 21.28 17.06
C ASP A 94 2.01 22.77 17.38
N GLN A 95 2.22 23.66 16.38
CA GLN A 95 1.97 25.09 16.54
C GLN A 95 0.50 25.34 16.85
N SER A 96 -0.40 24.71 16.13
CA SER A 96 -1.85 24.86 16.32
C SER A 96 -2.29 24.37 17.71
N LEU A 97 -1.74 23.25 18.19
CA LEU A 97 -2.03 22.76 19.55
C LEU A 97 -1.54 23.71 20.63
N ASN A 98 -0.37 24.32 20.44
CA ASN A 98 0.20 25.29 21.39
C ASN A 98 -0.60 26.60 21.42
N GLU A 99 -1.12 27.07 20.28
CA GLU A 99 -1.78 28.37 20.17
C GLU A 99 -3.29 28.32 20.43
N VAL A 100 -3.97 27.27 19.98
CA VAL A 100 -5.43 27.09 20.13
C VAL A 100 -5.78 26.39 21.45
N GLY A 101 -4.87 25.53 21.91
CA GLY A 101 -5.03 24.79 23.17
C GLY A 101 -5.27 23.30 22.96
N ARG A 102 -5.69 22.66 24.06
CA ARG A 102 -5.79 21.18 24.11
C ARG A 102 -6.84 20.64 23.14
N TRP A 103 -6.45 19.63 22.38
CA TRP A 103 -7.34 18.84 21.53
C TRP A 103 -8.21 17.85 22.36
N PRO A 104 -9.45 17.52 21.96
CA PRO A 104 -10.17 18.04 20.79
C PRO A 104 -10.73 19.47 21.00
N TRP A 105 -10.78 20.23 19.91
CA TRP A 105 -11.32 21.57 19.95
C TRP A 105 -12.83 21.61 19.74
N ARG A 106 -13.46 22.70 20.22
CA ARG A 106 -14.86 22.99 19.98
C ARG A 106 -15.18 23.08 18.48
N ARG A 107 -16.37 22.61 18.11
CA ARG A 107 -16.84 22.68 16.71
C ARG A 107 -16.88 24.11 16.16
N ALA A 108 -17.17 25.10 16.99
CA ALA A 108 -17.12 26.51 16.63
C ALA A 108 -15.76 26.96 16.06
N ILE A 109 -14.64 26.40 16.56
CA ILE A 109 -13.29 26.67 16.03
C ILE A 109 -13.18 26.13 14.60
N HIS A 110 -13.71 24.94 14.36
CA HIS A 110 -13.71 24.34 13.03
C HIS A 110 -14.63 25.08 12.07
N ALA A 111 -15.76 25.62 12.56
CA ALA A 111 -16.66 26.47 11.78
C ALA A 111 -15.94 27.77 11.33
N ALA A 112 -15.23 28.45 12.27
CA ALA A 112 -14.47 29.66 11.95
C ALA A 112 -13.34 29.39 10.93
N ALA A 113 -12.60 28.28 11.06
CA ALA A 113 -11.59 27.90 10.09
C ALA A 113 -12.18 27.59 8.73
N LEU A 114 -13.33 26.90 8.69
CA LEU A 114 -14.02 26.56 7.45
C LEU A 114 -14.55 27.81 6.74
N ASP A 115 -15.02 28.82 7.47
CA ASP A 115 -15.42 30.10 6.89
C ASP A 115 -14.22 30.82 6.22
N GLN A 116 -13.04 30.78 6.82
CA GLN A 116 -11.81 31.31 6.20
C GLN A 116 -11.45 30.55 4.91
N ILE A 117 -11.53 29.21 4.94
CA ILE A 117 -11.30 28.38 3.76
C ILE A 117 -12.33 28.70 2.67
N THR A 118 -13.60 28.84 3.04
CA THR A 118 -14.69 29.15 2.12
C THR A 118 -14.49 30.50 1.43
N ALA A 119 -14.06 31.51 2.18
CA ALA A 119 -13.77 32.85 1.65
C ALA A 119 -12.63 32.82 0.59
N ALA A 120 -11.69 31.86 0.70
CA ALA A 120 -10.61 31.68 -0.26
C ALA A 120 -11.07 30.98 -1.57
N GLY A 121 -12.26 30.40 -1.63
CA GLY A 121 -12.81 29.73 -2.82
C GLY A 121 -12.10 28.43 -3.20
N PRO A 122 -12.07 27.42 -2.30
CA PRO A 122 -11.49 26.12 -2.59
C PRO A 122 -12.29 25.36 -3.63
N ARG A 123 -11.68 24.37 -4.27
CA ARG A 123 -12.38 23.46 -5.18
C ARG A 123 -13.26 22.48 -4.42
N ALA A 124 -12.74 21.91 -3.33
CA ALA A 124 -13.46 21.12 -2.34
C ALA A 124 -12.68 21.12 -1.02
N VAL A 125 -13.35 20.73 0.07
CA VAL A 125 -12.76 20.61 1.39
C VAL A 125 -12.99 19.19 1.92
N GLY A 126 -11.90 18.49 2.18
CA GLY A 126 -11.91 17.26 2.97
C GLY A 126 -11.63 17.61 4.43
N LEU A 127 -12.63 17.50 5.28
CA LEU A 127 -12.48 17.75 6.71
C LEU A 127 -12.26 16.41 7.42
N ASP A 128 -11.01 15.98 7.53
CA ASP A 128 -10.63 14.70 8.11
C ASP A 128 -10.63 14.76 9.64
N LEU A 129 -11.83 14.86 10.17
CA LEU A 129 -12.13 14.89 11.60
C LEU A 129 -13.22 13.87 11.91
N ILE A 130 -12.98 13.00 12.89
CA ILE A 130 -13.97 12.01 13.32
C ILE A 130 -15.01 12.69 14.21
N LEU A 131 -16.19 12.97 13.65
CA LEU A 131 -17.28 13.74 14.26
C LEU A 131 -18.50 12.86 14.52
N VAL A 132 -18.27 11.68 15.13
CA VAL A 132 -19.31 10.64 15.35
C VAL A 132 -20.14 10.88 16.63
N GLU A 133 -19.65 11.73 17.52
CA GLU A 133 -20.33 12.10 18.76
C GLU A 133 -20.70 13.59 18.74
N PRO A 134 -21.83 13.99 19.37
CA PRO A 134 -22.17 15.40 19.52
C PRO A 134 -21.07 16.20 20.22
N GLY A 135 -21.00 17.50 19.93
CA GLY A 135 -20.13 18.42 20.63
C GLY A 135 -20.39 18.42 22.14
N LEU A 136 -19.30 18.27 22.93
CA LEU A 136 -19.43 18.06 24.40
C LEU A 136 -19.63 19.36 25.18
N GLU A 137 -19.14 20.50 24.66
CA GLU A 137 -19.05 21.75 25.44
C GLU A 137 -20.29 22.64 25.24
N ASP A 138 -20.78 22.74 24.00
CA ASP A 138 -21.92 23.58 23.67
C ASP A 138 -22.81 22.89 22.62
N PRO A 139 -24.07 22.66 22.87
CA PRO A 139 -25.01 22.05 21.91
C PRO A 139 -25.11 22.81 20.59
N LEU A 140 -24.85 24.13 20.58
CA LEU A 140 -24.88 24.94 19.36
C LEU A 140 -23.65 24.79 18.49
N ASP A 141 -22.58 24.19 18.97
CA ASP A 141 -21.34 24.05 18.23
C ASP A 141 -21.49 23.18 16.99
N ASP A 142 -22.25 22.09 17.06
CA ASP A 142 -22.53 21.24 15.90
C ASP A 142 -23.33 22.01 14.85
N THR A 143 -24.32 22.81 15.27
CA THR A 143 -25.11 23.68 14.37
C THR A 143 -24.21 24.74 13.69
N LEU A 144 -23.30 25.39 14.44
CA LEU A 144 -22.39 26.36 13.86
C LEU A 144 -21.49 25.73 12.77
N LEU A 145 -20.99 24.52 13.02
CA LEU A 145 -20.19 23.81 12.04
C LEU A 145 -21.04 23.37 10.84
N ALA A 146 -22.25 22.84 11.08
CA ALA A 146 -23.19 22.45 10.04
C ALA A 146 -23.52 23.62 9.10
N ASP A 147 -23.79 24.81 9.67
CA ASP A 147 -24.06 26.03 8.91
C ASP A 147 -22.84 26.46 8.08
N ALA A 148 -21.63 26.40 8.65
CA ALA A 148 -20.41 26.71 7.91
C ALA A 148 -20.18 25.71 6.76
N MET A 149 -20.48 24.43 6.96
CA MET A 149 -20.41 23.41 5.92
C MET A 149 -21.45 23.65 4.81
N ALA A 150 -22.68 24.01 5.18
CA ALA A 150 -23.72 24.34 4.23
C ALA A 150 -23.35 25.58 3.39
N ARG A 151 -22.76 26.61 4.00
CA ARG A 151 -22.24 27.79 3.26
C ARG A 151 -21.12 27.41 2.28
N ASN A 152 -20.26 26.49 2.66
CA ASN A 152 -19.19 26.00 1.77
C ASN A 152 -19.76 25.17 0.62
N GLY A 153 -20.69 24.28 0.87
CA GLY A 153 -21.38 23.43 -0.11
C GLY A 153 -20.53 22.34 -0.76
N LYS A 154 -19.25 22.17 -0.36
CA LYS A 154 -18.29 21.21 -0.94
C LYS A 154 -17.44 20.51 0.13
N VAL A 155 -17.99 20.38 1.34
CA VAL A 155 -17.30 19.70 2.44
C VAL A 155 -17.62 18.21 2.41
N VAL A 156 -16.57 17.41 2.53
CA VAL A 156 -16.65 15.95 2.68
C VAL A 156 -16.18 15.57 4.08
N LEU A 157 -16.91 14.70 4.75
CA LEU A 157 -16.58 14.16 6.06
C LEU A 157 -16.14 12.70 5.98
N PRO A 158 -15.26 12.23 6.87
CA PRO A 158 -14.89 10.84 6.98
C PRO A 158 -16.01 10.02 7.64
N MET A 159 -16.08 8.75 7.27
CA MET A 159 -16.78 7.74 8.05
C MET A 159 -15.82 6.59 8.35
N VAL A 160 -15.97 6.00 9.51
CA VAL A 160 -15.09 4.92 9.99
C VAL A 160 -15.90 3.67 10.31
N LEU A 161 -15.23 2.52 10.27
CA LEU A 161 -15.75 1.30 10.87
C LEU A 161 -15.19 1.18 12.28
N MET A 162 -16.05 0.97 13.23
CA MET A 162 -15.70 0.75 14.61
C MET A 162 -16.22 -0.60 15.07
N ASP A 163 -15.52 -1.24 15.99
CA ASP A 163 -16.06 -2.44 16.62
C ASP A 163 -17.29 -2.08 17.45
N ALA A 164 -18.44 -2.65 17.06
CA ALA A 164 -19.70 -2.45 17.74
C ALA A 164 -19.61 -2.97 19.18
N ARG A 165 -19.23 -2.10 20.11
CA ARG A 165 -19.17 -2.35 21.56
C ARG A 165 -18.31 -3.56 21.98
N GLY A 166 -17.19 -3.79 21.31
CA GLY A 166 -16.28 -4.90 21.64
C GLY A 166 -16.84 -6.29 21.26
N THR A 167 -17.78 -6.33 20.33
CA THR A 167 -18.40 -7.59 19.88
C THR A 167 -17.63 -8.28 18.74
N GLY A 168 -16.58 -7.66 18.24
CA GLY A 168 -15.86 -8.09 17.03
C GLY A 168 -16.65 -7.89 15.73
N ARG A 169 -17.84 -7.27 15.80
CA ARG A 169 -18.63 -6.89 14.62
C ARG A 169 -18.34 -5.43 14.26
N LEU A 170 -17.87 -5.23 13.06
CA LEU A 170 -17.66 -3.87 12.55
C LEU A 170 -19.02 -3.21 12.29
N ALA A 171 -19.19 -2.03 12.83
CA ALA A 171 -20.35 -1.17 12.60
C ALA A 171 -19.87 0.17 12.05
N ARG A 172 -20.65 0.73 11.14
CA ARG A 172 -20.39 2.05 10.61
C ARG A 172 -20.60 3.12 11.68
N ALA A 173 -19.58 3.91 11.94
CA ALA A 173 -19.68 5.16 12.69
C ALA A 173 -19.66 6.33 11.68
N SER A 174 -20.81 6.96 11.52
CA SER A 174 -21.02 8.14 10.66
C SER A 174 -20.93 9.40 11.50
N PRO A 175 -20.62 10.55 10.89
CA PRO A 175 -20.77 11.84 11.56
C PRO A 175 -22.18 12.00 12.14
N VAL A 176 -22.31 12.83 13.18
CA VAL A 176 -23.63 13.14 13.76
C VAL A 176 -24.58 13.60 12.65
N PRO A 177 -25.89 13.29 12.75
CA PRO A 177 -26.84 13.48 11.65
C PRO A 177 -26.86 14.90 11.07
N GLU A 178 -26.74 15.91 11.92
CA GLU A 178 -26.74 17.32 11.53
C GLU A 178 -25.54 17.66 10.62
N LEU A 179 -24.34 17.22 10.98
CA LEU A 179 -23.12 17.40 10.18
C LEU A 179 -23.16 16.55 8.91
N ALA A 180 -23.64 15.30 9.02
CA ALA A 180 -23.78 14.43 7.85
C ALA A 180 -24.76 15.00 6.80
N ALA A 181 -25.84 15.65 7.24
CA ALA A 181 -26.80 16.31 6.35
C ALA A 181 -26.25 17.56 5.65
N SER A 182 -25.29 18.26 6.29
CA SER A 182 -24.64 19.47 5.77
C SER A 182 -23.41 19.18 4.91
N ALA A 183 -22.88 17.95 4.96
CA ALA A 183 -21.80 17.51 4.10
C ALA A 183 -22.33 17.18 2.70
N VAL A 184 -21.54 17.50 1.65
CA VAL A 184 -21.89 17.11 0.27
C VAL A 184 -21.76 15.60 0.06
N ALA A 185 -20.86 14.96 0.81
CA ALA A 185 -20.64 13.51 0.82
C ALA A 185 -19.94 13.06 2.10
N THR A 186 -20.01 11.76 2.37
CA THR A 186 -19.15 11.08 3.33
C THR A 186 -18.36 9.98 2.61
N GLY A 187 -17.12 9.76 3.03
CA GLY A 187 -16.25 8.72 2.47
C GLY A 187 -15.51 7.94 3.56
N HIS A 188 -15.22 6.67 3.31
CA HIS A 188 -14.44 5.88 4.26
C HIS A 188 -12.95 6.22 4.19
N ILE A 189 -12.26 6.11 5.33
CA ILE A 189 -10.83 6.40 5.47
C ILE A 189 -9.99 5.15 5.77
N HIS A 190 -10.51 3.97 5.46
CA HIS A 190 -9.81 2.73 5.77
C HIS A 190 -8.58 2.54 4.91
N LEU A 191 -7.52 2.08 5.55
CA LEU A 191 -6.25 1.72 4.95
C LEU A 191 -5.95 0.26 5.25
N GLU A 192 -5.26 -0.42 4.33
CA GLU A 192 -4.76 -1.76 4.58
C GLU A 192 -3.37 -1.68 5.22
N ILE A 193 -3.26 -2.24 6.42
CA ILE A 193 -2.00 -2.33 7.14
C ILE A 193 -1.45 -3.73 6.92
N ASP A 194 -0.32 -3.83 6.24
CA ASP A 194 0.33 -5.11 5.98
C ASP A 194 0.90 -5.73 7.27
N ASN A 195 1.28 -7.01 7.21
CA ASN A 195 1.80 -7.75 8.36
C ASN A 195 3.06 -7.16 9.00
N ASP A 196 3.76 -6.28 8.29
CA ASP A 196 4.94 -5.53 8.75
C ASP A 196 4.61 -4.16 9.34
N GLY A 197 3.32 -3.80 9.41
CA GLY A 197 2.84 -2.53 9.94
C GLY A 197 2.89 -1.37 8.95
N ILE A 198 3.21 -1.62 7.69
CA ILE A 198 3.31 -0.59 6.64
C ILE A 198 2.01 -0.53 5.85
N VAL A 199 1.54 0.69 5.58
CA VAL A 199 0.38 0.94 4.71
C VAL A 199 0.85 1.06 3.27
N ARG A 200 0.35 0.17 2.39
CA ARG A 200 0.67 0.17 0.96
C ARG A 200 -0.54 0.24 0.06
N SER A 201 -1.71 -0.08 0.58
CA SER A 201 -2.91 -0.25 -0.23
C SER A 201 -4.17 0.20 0.49
N THR A 202 -5.22 0.37 -0.29
CA THR A 202 -6.56 0.64 0.20
C THR A 202 -7.59 0.09 -0.79
N PHE A 203 -8.85 0.09 -0.38
CA PHE A 203 -9.98 -0.14 -1.27
C PHE A 203 -10.62 1.19 -1.65
N LEU A 204 -10.97 1.37 -2.91
CA LEU A 204 -11.63 2.61 -3.36
C LEU A 204 -13.12 2.64 -3.02
N ARG A 205 -13.71 1.48 -2.75
CA ARG A 205 -15.11 1.33 -2.34
C ARG A 205 -15.27 0.29 -1.26
N GLU A 206 -16.10 0.63 -0.28
CA GLU A 206 -16.52 -0.29 0.76
C GLU A 206 -18.02 -0.14 1.01
N GLY A 207 -18.67 -1.21 1.49
CA GLY A 207 -20.11 -1.19 1.71
C GLY A 207 -20.66 -2.40 2.43
N ASP A 208 -21.98 -2.37 2.70
CA ASP A 208 -22.73 -3.45 3.36
C ASP A 208 -23.43 -4.39 2.36
N GLY A 209 -23.08 -4.26 1.06
CA GLY A 209 -23.71 -5.00 -0.03
C GLY A 209 -24.97 -4.35 -0.60
N GLN A 210 -25.57 -3.40 0.10
CA GLN A 210 -26.69 -2.60 -0.41
C GLN A 210 -26.26 -1.17 -0.70
N THR A 211 -25.49 -0.58 0.20
CA THR A 211 -24.93 0.77 0.08
C THR A 211 -23.43 0.69 -0.03
N TRP A 212 -22.87 1.46 -0.96
CA TRP A 212 -21.44 1.57 -1.19
C TRP A 212 -20.98 3.00 -0.92
N TRP A 213 -19.86 3.10 -0.21
CA TRP A 213 -19.18 4.37 0.06
C TRP A 213 -17.86 4.41 -0.70
N ASP A 214 -17.64 5.52 -1.37
CA ASP A 214 -16.34 5.80 -1.98
C ASP A 214 -15.30 6.05 -0.87
N HIS A 215 -14.04 5.79 -1.15
CA HIS A 215 -12.94 6.26 -0.31
C HIS A 215 -12.99 7.77 -0.19
N PHE A 216 -12.63 8.32 0.97
CA PHE A 216 -12.69 9.75 1.28
C PHE A 216 -12.03 10.62 0.20
N SER A 217 -10.86 10.22 -0.32
CA SER A 217 -10.19 10.94 -1.41
C SER A 217 -11.04 11.02 -2.69
N LEU A 218 -11.75 9.94 -3.06
CA LEU A 218 -12.65 9.96 -4.22
C LEU A 218 -13.85 10.86 -4.00
N ALA A 219 -14.41 10.84 -2.79
CA ALA A 219 -15.52 11.73 -2.42
C ALA A 219 -15.09 13.20 -2.52
N VAL A 220 -13.88 13.54 -2.05
CA VAL A 220 -13.32 14.91 -2.16
C VAL A 220 -13.09 15.30 -3.62
N LEU A 221 -12.55 14.40 -4.45
CA LEU A 221 -12.38 14.66 -5.88
C LEU A 221 -13.71 14.94 -6.58
N ARG A 222 -14.76 14.15 -6.31
CA ARG A 222 -16.11 14.36 -6.84
C ARG A 222 -16.71 15.69 -6.38
N ALA A 223 -16.59 16.01 -5.10
CA ALA A 223 -17.08 17.28 -4.55
C ALA A 223 -16.43 18.49 -5.23
N GLY A 224 -15.17 18.36 -5.66
CA GLY A 224 -14.44 19.38 -6.44
C GLY A 224 -14.75 19.37 -7.93
N GLY A 225 -15.71 18.56 -8.40
CA GLY A 225 -16.11 18.51 -9.81
C GLY A 225 -15.18 17.66 -10.71
N PHE A 226 -14.33 16.81 -10.12
CA PHE A 226 -13.54 15.86 -10.90
C PHE A 226 -14.43 14.72 -11.41
N THR A 227 -14.42 14.50 -12.72
CA THR A 227 -15.16 13.39 -13.33
C THR A 227 -14.33 12.12 -13.18
N LEU A 228 -14.79 11.21 -12.32
CA LEU A 228 -14.17 9.91 -12.18
C LEU A 228 -14.49 9.05 -13.41
N PRO A 229 -13.58 8.12 -13.80
CA PRO A 229 -13.86 7.16 -14.86
C PRO A 229 -15.11 6.33 -14.52
N ALA A 230 -15.83 5.88 -15.55
CA ALA A 230 -17.04 5.07 -15.37
C ALA A 230 -16.74 3.76 -14.60
N GLU A 231 -15.56 3.19 -14.82
CA GLU A 231 -15.01 2.07 -14.06
C GLU A 231 -13.81 2.56 -13.27
N LEU A 232 -13.88 2.40 -11.95
CA LEU A 232 -12.77 2.77 -11.07
C LEU A 232 -11.59 1.81 -11.28
N PRO A 233 -10.35 2.29 -11.14
CA PRO A 233 -9.18 1.43 -11.19
C PRO A 233 -9.17 0.43 -10.03
N GLY A 234 -8.25 -0.51 -10.11
CA GLY A 234 -7.98 -1.49 -9.03
C GLY A 234 -8.55 -2.87 -9.31
N LEU A 235 -8.15 -3.79 -8.46
CA LEU A 235 -8.62 -5.17 -8.54
C LEU A 235 -10.02 -5.27 -7.93
N ARG A 236 -10.94 -5.84 -8.71
CA ARG A 236 -12.28 -6.14 -8.20
C ARG A 236 -12.18 -7.25 -7.16
N ALA A 237 -12.93 -7.08 -6.07
CA ALA A 237 -13.10 -8.19 -5.14
C ALA A 237 -13.69 -9.38 -5.90
N PRO A 238 -13.11 -10.60 -5.81
CA PRO A 238 -13.72 -11.76 -6.43
C PRO A 238 -15.13 -11.89 -5.84
N PRO A 239 -16.15 -12.23 -6.67
CA PRO A 239 -17.48 -12.48 -6.16
C PRO A 239 -17.39 -13.67 -5.20
N THR A 240 -17.15 -13.38 -3.94
CA THR A 240 -17.26 -14.37 -2.88
C THR A 240 -18.71 -14.82 -2.81
N HIS A 241 -18.92 -16.12 -2.66
CA HIS A 241 -20.20 -16.74 -2.43
C HIS A 241 -21.08 -15.84 -1.58
N GLN A 242 -22.26 -15.49 -2.09
CA GLN A 242 -23.23 -14.53 -1.55
C GLN A 242 -22.93 -14.12 -0.12
N PRO A 243 -22.41 -12.90 0.11
CA PRO A 243 -22.13 -12.47 1.45
C PRO A 243 -23.45 -12.55 2.22
N SER A 244 -23.40 -13.13 3.41
CA SER A 244 -24.53 -13.06 4.33
C SER A 244 -24.95 -11.60 4.40
N SER A 245 -26.23 -11.28 4.20
CA SER A 245 -26.74 -9.91 4.20
C SER A 245 -26.22 -9.19 5.44
N GLY A 246 -25.50 -8.07 5.22
CA GLY A 246 -24.85 -7.30 6.28
C GLY A 246 -23.36 -7.59 6.51
N ALA A 247 -22.72 -8.47 5.72
CA ALA A 247 -21.27 -8.58 5.74
C ALA A 247 -20.63 -7.38 5.02
N TRP A 248 -19.66 -6.74 5.68
CA TRP A 248 -18.92 -5.64 5.06
C TRP A 248 -18.13 -6.13 3.86
N GLN A 249 -18.26 -5.43 2.74
CA GLN A 249 -17.65 -5.76 1.47
C GLN A 249 -16.68 -4.68 1.06
N ARG A 250 -15.64 -5.05 0.31
CA ARG A 250 -14.60 -4.18 -0.19
C ARG A 250 -14.39 -4.43 -1.67
N ASP A 251 -14.17 -3.38 -2.45
CA ASP A 251 -13.97 -3.47 -3.89
C ASP A 251 -12.97 -2.43 -4.38
N HIS A 252 -12.40 -2.66 -5.56
CA HIS A 252 -11.40 -1.80 -6.19
C HIS A 252 -10.15 -1.62 -5.31
N TRP A 253 -9.48 -2.74 -4.99
CA TRP A 253 -8.21 -2.71 -4.29
C TRP A 253 -7.13 -2.04 -5.15
N ILE A 254 -6.41 -1.07 -4.59
CA ILE A 254 -5.30 -0.38 -5.25
C ILE A 254 -4.07 -0.32 -4.35
N GLN A 255 -2.90 -0.34 -4.97
CA GLN A 255 -1.68 0.16 -4.34
C GLN A 255 -1.71 1.68 -4.32
N ILE A 256 -1.35 2.29 -3.18
CA ILE A 256 -1.32 3.75 -3.04
C ILE A 256 -0.07 4.28 -3.75
N PRO A 257 -0.22 5.14 -4.78
CA PRO A 257 0.91 5.76 -5.46
C PRO A 257 1.43 6.93 -4.62
N PHE A 258 2.29 6.64 -3.64
CA PHE A 258 2.86 7.68 -2.78
C PHE A 258 3.66 8.69 -3.60
N ALA A 259 3.35 9.99 -3.44
CA ALA A 259 3.96 11.07 -4.18
C ALA A 259 5.28 11.58 -3.57
N GLY A 260 5.70 11.04 -2.44
CA GLY A 260 6.95 11.44 -1.79
C GLY A 260 6.94 11.21 -0.27
N PRO A 261 8.01 11.60 0.42
CA PRO A 261 8.11 11.50 1.86
C PRO A 261 7.15 12.46 2.58
N ALA A 262 7.06 12.34 3.89
CA ALA A 262 6.27 13.25 4.72
C ALA A 262 6.67 14.71 4.46
N GLY A 263 5.68 15.60 4.34
CA GLY A 263 5.89 17.02 4.07
C GLY A 263 6.02 17.40 2.60
N SER A 264 5.88 16.48 1.66
CA SER A 264 5.96 16.79 0.23
C SER A 264 4.81 17.66 -0.29
N PHE A 265 3.61 17.56 0.30
CA PHE A 265 2.47 18.38 -0.09
C PHE A 265 2.56 19.80 0.48
N ALA A 266 2.01 20.78 -0.25
CA ALA A 266 1.85 22.13 0.25
C ALA A 266 1.04 22.11 1.55
N ARG A 267 1.50 22.85 2.57
CA ARG A 267 0.92 22.85 3.90
C ARG A 267 0.82 24.25 4.47
N VAL A 268 -0.26 24.51 5.19
CA VAL A 268 -0.45 25.71 6.01
C VAL A 268 -0.84 25.30 7.42
N SER A 269 -0.39 26.05 8.43
CA SER A 269 -0.79 25.80 9.82
C SER A 269 -2.26 26.19 10.03
N TYR A 270 -2.99 25.36 10.76
CA TYR A 270 -4.37 25.65 11.16
C TYR A 270 -4.46 26.92 12.02
N ALA A 271 -3.49 27.15 12.92
CA ALA A 271 -3.42 28.36 13.73
C ALA A 271 -3.21 29.63 12.90
N ASP A 272 -2.37 29.56 11.86
CA ASP A 272 -2.16 30.68 10.96
C ASP A 272 -3.40 30.95 10.09
N LEU A 273 -4.13 29.91 9.70
CA LEU A 273 -5.42 30.05 9.04
C LEU A 273 -6.42 30.81 9.93
N LEU A 274 -6.62 30.39 11.19
CA LEU A 274 -7.52 31.04 12.13
C LEU A 274 -7.18 32.53 12.37
N LYS A 275 -5.90 32.88 12.30
CA LYS A 275 -5.41 34.27 12.46
C LYS A 275 -5.50 35.10 11.17
N GLY A 276 -6.03 34.51 10.08
CA GLY A 276 -6.12 35.19 8.78
C GLY A 276 -4.75 35.47 8.12
N LYS A 277 -3.71 34.74 8.50
CA LYS A 277 -2.35 34.91 7.96
C LYS A 277 -2.12 34.14 6.66
N VAL A 278 -3.02 33.21 6.30
CA VAL A 278 -2.91 32.39 5.10
C VAL A 278 -3.50 33.17 3.91
N PRO A 279 -2.71 33.51 2.91
CA PRO A 279 -3.22 34.19 1.70
C PRO A 279 -4.26 33.32 1.00
N ALA A 280 -5.37 33.92 0.56
CA ALA A 280 -6.44 33.21 -0.16
C ALA A 280 -5.91 32.46 -1.41
N SER A 281 -4.87 32.97 -2.06
CA SER A 281 -4.23 32.36 -3.24
C SER A 281 -3.63 30.98 -2.96
N GLN A 282 -3.30 30.66 -1.71
CA GLN A 282 -2.81 29.32 -1.36
C GLN A 282 -3.91 28.25 -1.34
N LEU A 283 -5.16 28.67 -1.14
CA LEU A 283 -6.32 27.78 -1.02
C LEU A 283 -7.26 27.87 -2.24
N ALA A 284 -7.23 28.97 -2.96
CA ALA A 284 -8.11 29.25 -4.10
C ALA A 284 -8.00 28.19 -5.19
N GLY A 285 -9.12 27.57 -5.55
CA GLY A 285 -9.20 26.53 -6.58
C GLY A 285 -8.48 25.22 -6.23
N LYS A 286 -8.06 25.02 -4.98
CA LYS A 286 -7.36 23.82 -4.50
C LYS A 286 -8.31 22.84 -3.83
N TYR A 287 -7.90 21.57 -3.77
CA TYR A 287 -8.44 20.58 -2.85
C TYR A 287 -7.78 20.81 -1.49
N VAL A 288 -8.56 21.25 -0.54
CA VAL A 288 -8.07 21.55 0.81
C VAL A 288 -8.39 20.39 1.72
N LEU A 289 -7.36 19.77 2.30
CA LEU A 289 -7.51 18.69 3.28
C LEU A 289 -7.17 19.23 4.67
N VAL A 290 -8.11 19.15 5.59
CA VAL A 290 -7.91 19.56 6.98
C VAL A 290 -7.74 18.30 7.82
N GLY A 291 -6.64 18.16 8.52
CA GLY A 291 -6.38 16.97 9.32
C GLY A 291 -5.25 17.14 10.33
N ALA A 292 -5.13 16.17 11.24
CA ALA A 292 -4.13 16.15 12.28
C ALA A 292 -2.77 15.77 11.71
N THR A 293 -1.73 16.56 12.05
CA THR A 293 -0.34 16.27 11.69
C THR A 293 0.61 16.43 12.86
N ALA A 294 0.12 16.87 14.03
CA ALA A 294 0.90 17.02 15.23
C ALA A 294 1.36 15.66 15.77
N ALA A 295 2.55 15.64 16.37
CA ALA A 295 3.10 14.44 16.98
C ALA A 295 2.18 13.93 18.11
N GLY A 296 1.91 12.62 18.10
CA GLY A 296 1.12 11.97 19.17
C GLY A 296 -0.41 12.02 18.98
N MET A 297 -0.94 12.58 17.90
CA MET A 297 -2.38 12.53 17.60
C MET A 297 -2.86 11.21 16.97
N GLY A 298 -1.96 10.26 16.73
CA GLY A 298 -2.31 8.90 16.31
C GLY A 298 -2.56 8.67 14.82
N ASP A 299 -2.48 9.70 13.98
CA ASP A 299 -2.77 9.63 12.53
C ASP A 299 -1.51 9.40 11.67
N ALA A 300 -0.43 8.93 12.26
CA ALA A 300 0.79 8.65 11.53
C ALA A 300 0.94 7.15 11.24
N TYR A 301 1.00 6.80 9.97
CA TYR A 301 1.23 5.44 9.49
C TYR A 301 2.60 5.33 8.84
N ALA A 302 3.25 4.18 9.06
CA ALA A 302 4.45 3.85 8.31
C ALA A 302 4.09 3.58 6.84
N THR A 303 4.86 4.19 5.93
CA THR A 303 4.67 4.05 4.48
C THR A 303 5.97 3.68 3.79
N PRO A 304 5.96 3.11 2.57
CA PRO A 304 7.17 2.74 1.85
C PRO A 304 8.16 3.89 1.61
N THR A 305 7.70 5.12 1.68
CA THR A 305 8.52 6.33 1.42
C THR A 305 9.22 6.86 2.66
N LEU A 306 8.93 6.32 3.84
CA LEU A 306 9.55 6.73 5.13
C LEU A 306 10.69 5.80 5.57
N LEU A 307 10.98 4.71 4.84
CA LEU A 307 12.02 3.75 5.16
C LEU A 307 13.36 4.07 4.51
#